data_3d8d24260600090c3835cd975ba6be17
#
_entry.id   3d8d24260600090c3835cd975ba6be17
#
_cell.length_a   1.000
_cell.length_b   1.000
_cell.length_c   1.000
_cell.angle_alpha   90.00
_cell.angle_beta   90.00
_cell.angle_gamma   90.00
#
_symmetry.space_group_name_H-M   'P 1'
#
loop_
_entity.id
_entity.type
_entity.pdbx_description
1 polymer ?
#
loop_
_entity_poly.entity_id
_entity_poly.type
_entity_poly.pdbx_seq_one_letter_code
_entity_poly.pdbx_strand_id
1 'polypeptide(L)'
;MEKKTSKLARTIPHNIEAEQSVLGCNLIDDNVVLQVMNMLKADDFYTEAHKTIFEAMSTIYNSNKPIDYVTLTDELDRKGLLEAVGGIDYITTLTNIVPSAANYKHYAEIVKRDSTLRKLIRSSQEIIDRAYNNEDSNILGFAEKAIFDIAQENDFSSLTHISEVLGDVLNKFEQIDKNGGLLRGVPTGFNELDKITNGFQKSDLILLAARPSVGKTSLAMNFITNAALKGKYCAVFSLEMPKEQITQRALCSISGVSMEKALTGKLNQSDWKALWEGNKKLIEKQIFIDDSSMNTPVEVLSKCRRLKREHGLDLVMIDYLQLMSGDRKNKDANRQQEISEMTRNLKIAARELQVPIILLSQLSRDIEKRVDHRPILSDLRESGAIEQDADIVMFIHSPDRYGDVENDDGPNIREIIVAKHRNGALANIKVKWIPEITTYTDIGANSDRQSLEDLAPPPPPPPAYNDEVVMTQMDDEIDF
;
A
#
# COMPACT_ATOMS: atom_id res chain seq x y z
N MET A 1 -46.16 -15.15 -19.90
CA MET A 1 -45.72 -13.80 -20.24
C MET A 1 -44.22 -13.79 -20.46
N GLU A 2 -43.81 -14.05 -21.69
CA GLU A 2 -42.38 -14.00 -22.09
C GLU A 2 -41.95 -12.54 -22.19
N LYS A 3 -40.98 -12.15 -21.36
CA LYS A 3 -40.28 -10.87 -21.52
C LYS A 3 -39.40 -10.96 -22.78
N LYS A 4 -39.85 -10.35 -23.87
CA LYS A 4 -39.02 -9.99 -25.02
C LYS A 4 -37.88 -9.09 -24.54
N THR A 5 -36.72 -9.65 -24.23
CA THR A 5 -35.47 -8.91 -24.19
C THR A 5 -35.10 -8.52 -25.62
N SER A 6 -35.40 -7.30 -26.00
CA SER A 6 -34.88 -6.70 -27.23
C SER A 6 -33.35 -6.75 -27.14
N LYS A 7 -32.71 -7.54 -27.98
CA LYS A 7 -31.28 -7.40 -28.30
C LYS A 7 -31.10 -6.03 -28.96
N LEU A 8 -30.93 -4.97 -28.17
CA LEU A 8 -30.33 -3.73 -28.65
C LEU A 8 -28.97 -4.12 -29.24
N ALA A 9 -28.77 -3.82 -30.51
CA ALA A 9 -27.47 -3.96 -31.16
C ALA A 9 -26.46 -3.19 -30.30
N ARG A 10 -25.53 -3.90 -29.69
CA ARG A 10 -24.48 -3.32 -28.81
C ARG A 10 -23.51 -2.58 -29.73
N THR A 11 -23.70 -1.29 -29.91
CA THR A 11 -22.73 -0.43 -30.59
C THR A 11 -21.54 -0.20 -29.66
N ILE A 12 -20.33 -0.26 -30.22
CA ILE A 12 -19.11 0.06 -29.50
C ILE A 12 -19.17 1.53 -29.08
N PRO A 13 -18.90 1.90 -27.82
CA PRO A 13 -18.96 3.29 -27.36
C PRO A 13 -18.03 4.21 -28.16
N HIS A 14 -18.59 5.26 -28.78
CA HIS A 14 -17.87 6.29 -29.51
C HIS A 14 -18.74 7.54 -29.68
N ASN A 15 -18.09 8.68 -29.83
CA ASN A 15 -18.76 9.95 -30.15
C ASN A 15 -17.89 10.70 -31.16
N ILE A 16 -18.25 10.54 -32.45
CA ILE A 16 -17.51 11.14 -33.56
C ILE A 16 -17.53 12.67 -33.49
N GLU A 17 -18.65 13.27 -33.09
CA GLU A 17 -18.77 14.73 -32.96
C GLU A 17 -17.82 15.29 -31.87
N ALA A 18 -17.68 14.58 -30.77
CA ALA A 18 -16.73 14.96 -29.71
C ALA A 18 -15.26 14.81 -30.18
N GLU A 19 -14.94 13.74 -30.93
CA GLU A 19 -13.60 13.55 -31.51
C GLU A 19 -13.26 14.68 -32.49
N GLN A 20 -14.17 15.00 -33.39
CA GLN A 20 -14.00 16.10 -34.33
C GLN A 20 -13.86 17.45 -33.62
N SER A 21 -14.66 17.67 -32.58
CA SER A 21 -14.60 18.90 -31.78
C SER A 21 -13.25 19.05 -31.05
N VAL A 22 -12.69 17.97 -30.50
CA VAL A 22 -11.35 18.00 -29.90
C VAL A 22 -10.28 18.38 -30.93
N LEU A 23 -10.30 17.72 -32.10
CA LEU A 23 -9.33 17.99 -33.15
C LEU A 23 -9.49 19.43 -33.71
N GLY A 24 -10.71 19.90 -33.82
CA GLY A 24 -11.01 21.28 -34.22
C GLY A 24 -10.52 22.32 -33.21
N CYS A 25 -10.69 22.05 -31.91
CA CYS A 25 -10.15 22.93 -30.85
C CYS A 25 -8.62 23.08 -30.93
N ASN A 26 -7.91 21.98 -31.24
CA ASN A 26 -6.46 22.01 -31.38
C ASN A 26 -5.97 22.80 -32.60
N LEU A 27 -6.81 22.93 -33.64
CA LEU A 27 -6.51 23.72 -34.83
C LEU A 27 -6.81 25.22 -34.68
N ILE A 28 -7.62 25.58 -33.68
CA ILE A 28 -8.05 26.98 -33.44
C ILE A 28 -7.17 27.67 -32.37
N ASP A 29 -6.70 26.93 -31.35
CA ASP A 29 -6.00 27.53 -30.21
C ASP A 29 -4.83 26.64 -29.76
N ASP A 30 -3.60 27.14 -29.98
CA ASP A 30 -2.37 26.45 -29.59
C ASP A 30 -2.24 26.23 -28.06
N ASN A 31 -2.87 27.06 -27.24
CA ASN A 31 -2.84 26.87 -25.78
C ASN A 31 -3.61 25.65 -25.30
N VAL A 32 -4.57 25.18 -26.10
CA VAL A 32 -5.39 24.00 -25.79
C VAL A 32 -4.66 22.70 -26.14
N VAL A 33 -3.78 22.74 -27.12
CA VAL A 33 -3.06 21.55 -27.63
C VAL A 33 -2.35 20.78 -26.52
N LEU A 34 -1.56 21.47 -25.70
CA LEU A 34 -0.83 20.83 -24.57
C LEU A 34 -1.79 20.15 -23.60
N GLN A 35 -2.91 20.79 -23.31
CA GLN A 35 -3.88 20.30 -22.35
C GLN A 35 -4.61 19.06 -22.88
N VAL A 36 -4.98 19.08 -24.17
CA VAL A 36 -5.60 17.92 -24.84
C VAL A 36 -4.61 16.75 -24.94
N MET A 37 -3.33 17.00 -25.28
CA MET A 37 -2.30 15.97 -25.33
C MET A 37 -1.97 15.36 -23.97
N ASN A 38 -2.18 16.10 -22.88
CA ASN A 38 -2.09 15.55 -21.53
C ASN A 38 -3.31 14.69 -21.16
N MET A 39 -4.48 14.92 -21.77
CA MET A 39 -5.71 14.18 -21.47
C MET A 39 -5.91 12.96 -22.37
N LEU A 40 -5.51 13.04 -23.63
CA LEU A 40 -5.79 12.05 -24.66
C LEU A 40 -4.52 11.54 -25.31
N LYS A 41 -4.58 10.27 -25.75
CA LYS A 41 -3.61 9.62 -26.64
C LYS A 41 -4.30 9.30 -27.98
N ALA A 42 -3.52 9.06 -29.02
CA ALA A 42 -4.07 8.69 -30.33
C ALA A 42 -5.02 7.49 -30.28
N ASP A 43 -4.67 6.47 -29.46
CA ASP A 43 -5.50 5.28 -29.24
C ASP A 43 -6.83 5.54 -28.52
N ASP A 44 -7.03 6.74 -27.96
CA ASP A 44 -8.30 7.11 -27.35
C ASP A 44 -9.37 7.48 -28.39
N PHE A 45 -8.98 7.72 -29.63
CA PHE A 45 -9.93 7.98 -30.72
C PHE A 45 -10.47 6.67 -31.31
N TYR A 46 -11.72 6.69 -31.71
CA TYR A 46 -12.40 5.54 -32.33
C TYR A 46 -12.08 5.42 -33.81
N THR A 47 -12.09 6.55 -34.51
CA THR A 47 -11.90 6.62 -35.98
C THR A 47 -10.40 6.61 -36.30
N GLU A 48 -9.96 5.72 -37.20
CA GLU A 48 -8.55 5.64 -37.61
C GLU A 48 -8.04 6.96 -38.21
N ALA A 49 -8.90 7.67 -38.96
CA ALA A 49 -8.57 8.99 -39.49
C ALA A 49 -8.24 9.98 -38.35
N HIS A 50 -9.04 10.00 -37.28
CA HIS A 50 -8.81 10.88 -36.12
C HIS A 50 -7.53 10.50 -35.33
N LYS A 51 -7.23 9.20 -35.18
CA LYS A 51 -5.96 8.75 -34.60
C LYS A 51 -4.78 9.29 -35.39
N THR A 52 -4.82 9.11 -36.72
CA THR A 52 -3.75 9.55 -37.61
C THR A 52 -3.57 11.07 -37.57
N ILE A 53 -4.68 11.83 -37.56
CA ILE A 53 -4.65 13.30 -37.42
C ILE A 53 -4.01 13.67 -36.05
N PHE A 54 -4.42 13.04 -34.97
CA PHE A 54 -3.88 13.34 -33.62
C PHE A 54 -2.41 12.97 -33.49
N GLU A 55 -1.95 11.87 -34.10
CA GLU A 55 -0.54 11.51 -34.20
C GLU A 55 0.28 12.54 -34.97
N ALA A 56 -0.26 13.05 -36.08
CA ALA A 56 0.39 14.11 -36.84
C ALA A 56 0.49 15.40 -36.00
N MET A 57 -0.59 15.80 -35.31
CA MET A 57 -0.57 16.93 -34.38
C MET A 57 0.46 16.74 -33.27
N SER A 58 0.56 15.54 -32.69
CA SER A 58 1.56 15.22 -31.66
C SER A 58 2.99 15.34 -32.21
N THR A 59 3.22 14.93 -33.45
CA THR A 59 4.53 15.04 -34.12
C THR A 59 4.93 16.50 -34.32
N ILE A 60 3.98 17.34 -34.77
CA ILE A 60 4.17 18.78 -35.00
C ILE A 60 4.50 19.47 -33.67
N TYR A 61 3.69 19.19 -32.63
CA TYR A 61 3.88 19.73 -31.30
C TYR A 61 5.26 19.40 -30.73
N ASN A 62 5.67 18.12 -30.79
CA ASN A 62 6.99 17.67 -30.33
C ASN A 62 8.16 18.28 -31.11
N SER A 63 7.89 18.80 -32.30
CA SER A 63 8.85 19.53 -33.12
C SER A 63 8.87 21.04 -32.83
N ASN A 64 8.16 21.49 -31.78
CA ASN A 64 7.99 22.91 -31.42
C ASN A 64 7.48 23.79 -32.57
N LYS A 65 6.58 23.26 -33.38
CA LYS A 65 5.92 24.02 -34.46
C LYS A 65 4.46 24.29 -34.05
N PRO A 66 3.88 25.42 -34.48
CA PRO A 66 2.45 25.68 -34.27
C PRO A 66 1.60 24.65 -34.98
N ILE A 67 0.46 24.30 -34.38
CA ILE A 67 -0.52 23.39 -34.98
C ILE A 67 -1.62 24.22 -35.62
N ASP A 68 -1.59 24.32 -36.90
CA ASP A 68 -2.63 24.96 -37.69
C ASP A 68 -2.98 24.12 -38.92
N TYR A 69 -3.95 24.58 -39.67
CA TYR A 69 -4.40 23.93 -40.90
C TYR A 69 -3.24 23.65 -41.86
N VAL A 70 -2.32 24.60 -42.06
CA VAL A 70 -1.23 24.51 -43.04
C VAL A 70 -0.18 23.48 -42.59
N THR A 71 0.26 23.59 -41.35
CA THR A 71 1.29 22.69 -40.79
C THR A 71 0.80 21.26 -40.68
N LEU A 72 -0.47 21.06 -40.33
CA LEU A 72 -1.08 19.71 -40.25
C LEU A 72 -1.21 19.09 -41.65
N THR A 73 -1.69 19.86 -42.66
CA THR A 73 -1.80 19.38 -44.03
C THR A 73 -0.44 19.00 -44.62
N ASP A 74 0.58 19.84 -44.42
CA ASP A 74 1.96 19.56 -44.87
C ASP A 74 2.53 18.27 -44.22
N GLU A 75 2.34 18.10 -42.91
CA GLU A 75 2.82 16.91 -42.21
C GLU A 75 2.11 15.63 -42.68
N LEU A 76 0.79 15.68 -42.90
CA LEU A 76 0.03 14.54 -43.40
C LEU A 76 0.39 14.20 -44.85
N ASP A 77 0.60 15.21 -45.69
CA ASP A 77 1.02 15.01 -47.08
C ASP A 77 2.43 14.42 -47.15
N ARG A 78 3.36 14.96 -46.35
CA ARG A 78 4.73 14.43 -46.25
C ARG A 78 4.78 12.95 -45.81
N LYS A 79 3.82 12.52 -45.00
CA LYS A 79 3.68 11.11 -44.57
C LYS A 79 2.86 10.28 -45.58
N GLY A 80 2.30 10.88 -46.61
CA GLY A 80 1.44 10.20 -47.60
C GLY A 80 0.11 9.74 -47.01
N LEU A 81 -0.38 10.38 -45.93
CA LEU A 81 -1.58 10.00 -45.17
C LEU A 81 -2.76 10.96 -45.40
N LEU A 82 -2.56 12.05 -46.13
CA LEU A 82 -3.57 13.12 -46.33
C LEU A 82 -4.88 12.58 -46.93
N GLU A 83 -4.80 11.77 -47.97
CA GLU A 83 -5.99 11.18 -48.61
C GLU A 83 -6.68 10.17 -47.68
N ALA A 84 -5.93 9.41 -46.89
CA ALA A 84 -6.47 8.40 -45.94
C ALA A 84 -7.29 9.03 -44.83
N VAL A 85 -6.99 10.26 -44.42
CA VAL A 85 -7.75 10.99 -43.41
C VAL A 85 -8.94 11.79 -43.95
N GLY A 86 -9.17 11.76 -45.24
CA GLY A 86 -10.29 12.45 -45.90
C GLY A 86 -9.90 13.73 -46.67
N GLY A 87 -8.59 13.92 -46.90
CA GLY A 87 -8.07 15.02 -47.70
C GLY A 87 -8.16 16.39 -47.02
N ILE A 88 -7.85 17.40 -47.84
CA ILE A 88 -7.88 18.82 -47.40
C ILE A 88 -9.28 19.25 -46.96
N ASP A 89 -10.32 18.77 -47.61
CA ASP A 89 -11.70 19.14 -47.30
C ASP A 89 -12.13 18.71 -45.91
N TYR A 90 -11.65 17.54 -45.48
CA TYR A 90 -11.94 17.07 -44.13
C TYR A 90 -11.23 17.89 -43.04
N ILE A 91 -9.96 18.23 -43.23
CA ILE A 91 -9.22 19.10 -42.32
C ILE A 91 -9.89 20.48 -42.21
N THR A 92 -10.34 21.03 -43.35
CA THR A 92 -11.10 22.29 -43.35
C THR A 92 -12.43 22.17 -42.58
N THR A 93 -13.10 21.03 -42.72
CA THR A 93 -14.34 20.78 -41.97
C THR A 93 -14.06 20.77 -40.45
N LEU A 94 -12.98 20.14 -39.97
CA LEU A 94 -12.61 20.12 -38.55
C LEU A 94 -12.42 21.53 -37.99
N THR A 95 -11.80 22.47 -38.73
CA THR A 95 -11.61 23.84 -38.26
C THR A 95 -12.93 24.61 -38.11
N ASN A 96 -13.98 24.23 -38.88
CA ASN A 96 -15.28 24.91 -38.88
C ASN A 96 -16.32 24.28 -37.93
N ILE A 97 -16.06 23.09 -37.36
CA ILE A 97 -17.02 22.39 -36.51
C ILE A 97 -17.25 23.11 -35.18
N VAL A 98 -16.20 23.70 -34.59
CA VAL A 98 -16.31 24.39 -33.32
C VAL A 98 -16.10 25.90 -33.49
N PRO A 99 -16.99 26.73 -32.92
CA PRO A 99 -16.85 28.18 -33.01
C PRO A 99 -15.78 28.73 -32.05
N SER A 100 -15.35 27.93 -31.06
CA SER A 100 -14.40 28.31 -30.01
C SER A 100 -13.80 27.08 -29.36
N ALA A 101 -12.54 27.18 -28.94
CA ALA A 101 -11.84 26.13 -28.21
C ALA A 101 -12.20 26.08 -26.71
N ALA A 102 -13.08 26.93 -26.20
CA ALA A 102 -13.38 27.07 -24.75
C ALA A 102 -13.86 25.76 -24.07
N ASN A 103 -14.55 24.90 -24.84
CA ASN A 103 -15.14 23.66 -24.29
C ASN A 103 -14.28 22.41 -24.55
N TYR A 104 -13.02 22.56 -24.96
CA TYR A 104 -12.13 21.42 -25.29
C TYR A 104 -12.09 20.35 -24.21
N LYS A 105 -12.08 20.75 -22.93
CA LYS A 105 -12.02 19.84 -21.79
C LYS A 105 -13.21 18.88 -21.75
N HIS A 106 -14.41 19.40 -21.96
CA HIS A 106 -15.63 18.60 -21.98
C HIS A 106 -15.64 17.60 -23.14
N TYR A 107 -15.22 18.03 -24.33
CA TYR A 107 -15.10 17.12 -25.47
C TYR A 107 -14.04 16.04 -25.24
N ALA A 108 -12.88 16.40 -24.70
CA ALA A 108 -11.83 15.46 -24.35
C ALA A 108 -12.28 14.43 -23.27
N GLU A 109 -13.06 14.85 -22.27
CA GLU A 109 -13.65 13.96 -21.26
C GLU A 109 -14.62 12.94 -21.89
N ILE A 110 -15.42 13.34 -22.87
CA ILE A 110 -16.31 12.41 -23.61
C ILE A 110 -15.49 11.37 -24.37
N VAL A 111 -14.47 11.80 -25.14
CA VAL A 111 -13.60 10.89 -25.88
C VAL A 111 -12.89 9.93 -24.94
N LYS A 112 -12.36 10.42 -23.83
CA LYS A 112 -11.67 9.62 -22.81
C LYS A 112 -12.58 8.58 -22.16
N ARG A 113 -13.80 8.99 -21.76
CA ARG A 113 -14.80 8.08 -21.20
C ARG A 113 -15.12 6.96 -22.18
N ASP A 114 -15.38 7.29 -23.44
CA ASP A 114 -15.75 6.30 -24.44
C ASP A 114 -14.57 5.38 -24.80
N SER A 115 -13.34 5.88 -24.79
CA SER A 115 -12.11 5.08 -24.88
C SER A 115 -11.99 4.08 -23.72
N THR A 116 -12.21 4.55 -22.50
CA THR A 116 -12.18 3.67 -21.30
C THR A 116 -13.20 2.55 -21.39
N LEU A 117 -14.43 2.87 -21.85
CA LEU A 117 -15.46 1.85 -22.08
C LEU A 117 -15.05 0.84 -23.15
N ARG A 118 -14.40 1.28 -24.24
CA ARG A 118 -13.87 0.36 -25.27
C ARG A 118 -12.78 -0.54 -24.73
N LYS A 119 -11.85 0.00 -23.93
CA LYS A 119 -10.79 -0.79 -23.28
C LYS A 119 -11.39 -1.83 -22.35
N LEU A 120 -12.39 -1.47 -21.52
CA LEU A 120 -13.10 -2.41 -20.65
C LEU A 120 -13.80 -3.51 -21.44
N ILE A 121 -14.48 -3.19 -22.54
CA ILE A 121 -15.13 -4.18 -23.41
C ILE A 121 -14.10 -5.15 -23.99
N ARG A 122 -12.98 -4.63 -24.50
CA ARG A 122 -11.90 -5.44 -25.09
C ARG A 122 -11.27 -6.37 -24.05
N SER A 123 -10.92 -5.85 -22.88
CA SER A 123 -10.35 -6.67 -21.81
C SER A 123 -11.34 -7.71 -21.27
N SER A 124 -12.63 -7.35 -21.17
CA SER A 124 -13.67 -8.32 -20.79
C SER A 124 -13.81 -9.43 -21.81
N GLN A 125 -13.73 -9.12 -23.11
CA GLN A 125 -13.76 -10.12 -24.17
C GLN A 125 -12.57 -11.07 -24.10
N GLU A 126 -11.36 -10.53 -23.88
CA GLU A 126 -10.16 -11.32 -23.71
C GLU A 126 -10.24 -12.24 -22.47
N ILE A 127 -10.80 -11.75 -21.37
CA ILE A 127 -11.05 -12.56 -20.16
C ILE A 127 -12.03 -13.69 -20.47
N ILE A 128 -13.11 -13.43 -21.21
CA ILE A 128 -14.10 -14.42 -21.62
C ILE A 128 -13.45 -15.49 -22.50
N ASP A 129 -12.69 -15.07 -23.50
CA ASP A 129 -12.05 -15.99 -24.47
C ASP A 129 -11.04 -16.92 -23.76
N ARG A 130 -10.24 -16.39 -22.83
CA ARG A 130 -9.30 -17.20 -22.02
C ARG A 130 -10.03 -18.16 -21.08
N ALA A 131 -11.17 -17.73 -20.50
CA ALA A 131 -11.98 -18.55 -19.62
C ALA A 131 -12.56 -19.76 -20.36
N TYR A 132 -13.01 -19.58 -21.61
CA TYR A 132 -13.53 -20.69 -22.43
C TYR A 132 -12.43 -21.65 -22.89
N ASN A 133 -11.23 -21.14 -23.16
CA ASN A 133 -10.13 -21.96 -23.65
C ASN A 133 -9.43 -22.80 -22.57
N ASN A 134 -9.73 -22.58 -21.29
CA ASN A 134 -9.08 -23.26 -20.15
C ASN A 134 -7.53 -23.16 -20.16
N GLU A 135 -6.95 -22.16 -20.81
CA GLU A 135 -5.51 -22.07 -21.05
C GLU A 135 -4.71 -21.52 -19.86
N ASP A 136 -5.38 -20.89 -18.89
CA ASP A 136 -4.71 -20.14 -17.81
C ASP A 136 -5.15 -20.61 -16.42
N SER A 137 -4.21 -21.19 -15.68
CA SER A 137 -4.42 -21.51 -14.26
C SER A 137 -4.58 -20.27 -13.36
N ASN A 138 -4.33 -19.05 -13.87
CA ASN A 138 -4.41 -17.78 -13.15
C ASN A 138 -5.24 -16.71 -13.88
N ILE A 139 -6.39 -17.13 -14.39
CA ILE A 139 -7.29 -16.20 -15.10
C ILE A 139 -7.77 -15.02 -14.23
N LEU A 140 -7.95 -15.26 -12.91
CA LEU A 140 -8.35 -14.22 -11.98
C LEU A 140 -7.29 -13.12 -11.87
N GLY A 141 -6.01 -13.48 -11.72
CA GLY A 141 -4.91 -12.51 -11.68
C GLY A 141 -4.77 -11.73 -12.99
N PHE A 142 -5.02 -12.38 -14.14
CA PHE A 142 -5.05 -11.68 -15.42
C PHE A 142 -6.20 -10.66 -15.49
N ALA A 143 -7.41 -11.04 -15.04
CA ALA A 143 -8.56 -10.16 -15.04
C ALA A 143 -8.36 -8.95 -14.11
N GLU A 144 -7.83 -9.18 -12.89
CA GLU A 144 -7.49 -8.11 -11.94
C GLU A 144 -6.47 -7.14 -12.54
N LYS A 145 -5.41 -7.66 -13.16
CA LYS A 145 -4.37 -6.82 -13.81
C LYS A 145 -4.94 -6.00 -14.95
N ALA A 146 -5.74 -6.59 -15.83
CA ALA A 146 -6.32 -5.89 -16.97
C ALA A 146 -7.24 -4.74 -16.53
N ILE A 147 -8.04 -4.95 -15.48
CA ILE A 147 -8.90 -3.91 -14.91
C ILE A 147 -8.06 -2.83 -14.21
N PHE A 148 -7.01 -3.23 -13.51
CA PHE A 148 -6.10 -2.33 -12.82
C PHE A 148 -5.37 -1.39 -13.77
N ASP A 149 -4.82 -1.93 -14.87
CA ASP A 149 -4.11 -1.15 -15.89
C ASP A 149 -5.03 -0.07 -16.50
N ILE A 150 -6.32 -0.41 -16.75
CA ILE A 150 -7.32 0.56 -17.24
C ILE A 150 -7.62 1.63 -16.18
N ALA A 151 -7.68 1.26 -14.89
CA ALA A 151 -7.91 2.21 -13.80
C ALA A 151 -6.74 3.18 -13.62
N GLN A 152 -5.50 2.69 -13.72
CA GLN A 152 -4.29 3.53 -13.64
C GLN A 152 -4.16 4.51 -14.80
N GLU A 153 -4.52 4.11 -16.03
CA GLU A 153 -4.47 5.02 -17.17
C GLU A 153 -5.44 6.22 -17.08
N ASN A 154 -6.43 6.12 -16.20
CA ASN A 154 -7.39 7.22 -15.97
C ASN A 154 -6.93 8.21 -14.89
N ASP A 155 -5.88 7.89 -14.13
CA ASP A 155 -5.33 8.73 -13.07
C ASP A 155 -4.27 9.69 -13.65
N PHE A 156 -4.71 10.57 -14.56
CA PHE A 156 -3.90 11.71 -14.96
C PHE A 156 -3.86 12.71 -13.81
N SER A 157 -2.89 12.55 -12.90
CA SER A 157 -2.53 13.61 -11.97
C SER A 157 -1.98 14.77 -12.79
N SER A 158 -2.84 15.76 -13.09
CA SER A 158 -2.41 17.04 -13.62
C SER A 158 -1.36 17.64 -12.70
N LEU A 159 -0.36 18.33 -13.27
CA LEU A 159 0.57 19.13 -12.47
C LEU A 159 -0.24 20.11 -11.62
N THR A 160 -0.12 20.00 -10.32
CA THR A 160 -0.80 20.89 -9.36
C THR A 160 0.09 22.10 -9.09
N HIS A 161 -0.42 23.31 -9.26
CA HIS A 161 0.35 24.50 -8.95
C HIS A 161 0.59 24.58 -7.43
N ILE A 162 1.80 25.00 -7.03
CA ILE A 162 2.21 25.02 -5.61
C ILE A 162 1.26 25.81 -4.72
N SER A 163 0.63 26.88 -5.26
CA SER A 163 -0.34 27.69 -4.51
C SER A 163 -1.55 26.94 -4.01
N GLU A 164 -1.98 25.88 -4.72
CA GLU A 164 -3.12 25.06 -4.33
C GLU A 164 -2.80 24.18 -3.11
N VAL A 165 -1.53 23.82 -2.93
CA VAL A 165 -1.06 22.93 -1.86
C VAL A 165 -0.57 23.70 -0.64
N LEU A 166 -0.12 24.98 -0.82
CA LEU A 166 0.45 25.79 0.26
C LEU A 166 -0.51 25.98 1.43
N GLY A 167 -1.80 26.19 1.16
CA GLY A 167 -2.83 26.34 2.19
C GLY A 167 -2.94 25.11 3.09
N ASP A 168 -2.95 23.92 2.49
CA ASP A 168 -3.03 22.65 3.21
C ASP A 168 -1.78 22.40 4.05
N VAL A 169 -0.60 22.77 3.54
CA VAL A 169 0.67 22.65 4.26
C VAL A 169 0.71 23.57 5.47
N LEU A 170 0.29 24.82 5.33
CA LEU A 170 0.21 25.75 6.45
C LEU A 170 -0.78 25.29 7.52
N ASN A 171 -1.96 24.85 7.12
CA ASN A 171 -2.95 24.28 8.03
C ASN A 171 -2.39 23.06 8.80
N LYS A 172 -1.61 22.20 8.12
CA LYS A 172 -0.91 21.09 8.78
C LYS A 172 0.09 21.57 9.82
N PHE A 173 0.88 22.61 9.52
CA PHE A 173 1.83 23.18 10.48
C PHE A 173 1.14 23.77 11.70
N GLU A 174 0.05 24.51 11.51
CA GLU A 174 -0.75 25.02 12.62
C GLU A 174 -1.35 23.91 13.52
N GLN A 175 -1.83 22.82 12.90
CA GLN A 175 -2.34 21.68 13.66
C GLN A 175 -1.25 21.01 14.50
N ILE A 176 0.00 20.99 14.01
CA ILE A 176 1.14 20.43 14.72
C ILE A 176 1.47 21.29 15.93
N ASP A 177 1.53 22.59 15.74
CA ASP A 177 1.83 23.54 16.81
C ASP A 177 0.77 23.46 17.93
N LYS A 178 -0.51 23.42 17.54
CA LYS A 178 -1.64 23.27 18.48
C LYS A 178 -1.65 21.95 19.24
N ASN A 179 -1.15 20.87 18.64
CA ASN A 179 -1.14 19.53 19.24
C ASN A 179 0.12 19.23 20.08
N GLY A 180 0.98 20.23 20.32
CA GLY A 180 2.13 20.07 21.22
C GLY A 180 3.14 18.99 20.81
N GLY A 181 3.29 18.71 19.51
CA GLY A 181 4.28 17.75 19.02
C GLY A 181 3.87 16.28 19.18
N LEU A 182 2.58 15.97 19.32
CA LEU A 182 2.10 14.59 19.34
C LEU A 182 2.49 13.84 18.04
N LEU A 183 2.80 12.55 18.18
CA LEU A 183 3.13 11.65 17.06
C LEU A 183 2.11 11.77 15.92
N ARG A 184 2.60 12.02 14.70
CA ARG A 184 1.75 12.17 13.50
C ARG A 184 1.49 10.85 12.82
N GLY A 185 2.49 9.98 12.84
CA GLY A 185 2.46 8.68 12.20
C GLY A 185 1.84 7.60 13.08
N VAL A 186 1.91 6.38 12.59
CA VAL A 186 1.55 5.19 13.37
C VAL A 186 2.64 4.95 14.40
N PRO A 187 2.32 4.88 15.70
CA PRO A 187 3.31 4.70 16.75
C PRO A 187 3.96 3.31 16.66
N THR A 188 5.28 3.26 16.80
CA THR A 188 6.03 2.01 16.82
C THR A 188 5.98 1.34 18.22
N GLY A 189 5.77 2.16 19.25
CA GLY A 189 5.82 1.75 20.65
C GLY A 189 7.21 1.71 21.24
N PHE A 190 8.23 2.21 20.50
CA PHE A 190 9.59 2.42 20.96
C PHE A 190 9.86 3.92 21.00
N ASN A 191 10.07 4.45 22.22
CA ASN A 191 10.11 5.90 22.44
C ASN A 191 11.19 6.62 21.62
N GLU A 192 12.39 6.04 21.53
CA GLU A 192 13.50 6.63 20.77
C GLU A 192 13.25 6.56 19.27
N LEU A 193 12.68 5.46 18.77
CA LEU A 193 12.32 5.31 17.36
C LEU A 193 11.20 6.29 17.00
N ASP A 194 10.20 6.41 17.87
CA ASP A 194 9.06 7.33 17.66
C ASP A 194 9.50 8.81 17.66
N LYS A 195 10.50 9.19 18.48
CA LYS A 195 11.09 10.54 18.45
C LYS A 195 11.77 10.86 17.13
N ILE A 196 12.47 9.89 16.53
CA ILE A 196 13.24 10.07 15.30
C ILE A 196 12.34 10.04 14.07
N THR A 197 11.39 9.09 14.02
CA THR A 197 10.50 8.89 12.86
C THR A 197 9.22 9.71 12.96
N ASN A 198 8.90 10.24 14.15
CA ASN A 198 7.60 10.83 14.49
C ASN A 198 6.44 9.85 14.25
N GLY A 199 6.70 8.53 14.47
CA GLY A 199 5.89 7.40 14.06
C GLY A 199 6.02 7.11 12.55
N PHE A 200 5.51 5.98 12.08
CA PHE A 200 5.53 5.64 10.66
C PHE A 200 4.54 6.49 9.89
N GLN A 201 5.04 7.24 8.90
CA GLN A 201 4.24 8.21 8.16
C GLN A 201 3.42 7.54 7.06
N LYS A 202 2.31 8.16 6.69
CA LYS A 202 1.51 7.72 5.54
C LYS A 202 2.37 7.67 4.28
N SER A 203 2.16 6.65 3.46
CA SER A 203 2.86 6.43 2.20
C SER A 203 4.34 6.02 2.33
N ASP A 204 4.86 5.82 3.55
CA ASP A 204 6.22 5.33 3.73
C ASP A 204 6.32 3.84 3.39
N LEU A 205 7.38 3.49 2.67
CA LEU A 205 7.87 2.13 2.54
C LEU A 205 9.05 1.95 3.49
N ILE A 206 8.86 1.08 4.49
CA ILE A 206 9.81 0.87 5.59
C ILE A 206 10.40 -0.51 5.42
N LEU A 207 11.72 -0.59 5.23
CA LEU A 207 12.43 -1.84 5.16
C LEU A 207 12.99 -2.19 6.53
N LEU A 208 12.67 -3.38 7.04
CA LEU A 208 13.28 -3.95 8.23
C LEU A 208 14.05 -5.21 7.84
N ALA A 209 15.37 -5.19 7.97
CA ALA A 209 16.21 -6.30 7.56
C ALA A 209 17.10 -6.81 8.70
N ALA A 210 17.31 -8.13 8.73
CA ALA A 210 18.17 -8.78 9.71
C ALA A 210 18.70 -10.11 9.16
N ARG A 211 19.73 -10.66 9.83
CA ARG A 211 20.13 -12.05 9.64
C ARG A 211 19.07 -13.00 10.23
N PRO A 212 18.95 -14.24 9.73
CA PRO A 212 18.05 -15.24 10.29
C PRO A 212 18.23 -15.39 11.80
N SER A 213 17.13 -15.64 12.51
CA SER A 213 17.10 -15.87 13.96
C SER A 213 17.47 -14.66 14.84
N VAL A 214 17.67 -13.48 14.28
CA VAL A 214 17.88 -12.24 15.07
C VAL A 214 16.57 -11.67 15.62
N GLY A 215 15.40 -12.13 15.16
CA GLY A 215 14.10 -11.67 15.66
C GLY A 215 13.42 -10.58 14.80
N LYS A 216 13.70 -10.55 13.51
CA LYS A 216 13.09 -9.62 12.53
C LYS A 216 11.54 -9.62 12.61
N THR A 217 10.92 -10.77 12.47
CA THR A 217 9.47 -10.94 12.55
C THR A 217 8.92 -10.54 13.93
N SER A 218 9.68 -10.82 15.01
CA SER A 218 9.26 -10.43 16.35
C SER A 218 9.23 -8.91 16.55
N LEU A 219 10.25 -8.17 16.07
CA LEU A 219 10.26 -6.72 16.15
C LEU A 219 9.13 -6.11 15.32
N ALA A 220 8.91 -6.61 14.10
CA ALA A 220 7.82 -6.15 13.25
C ALA A 220 6.45 -6.42 13.89
N MET A 221 6.27 -7.60 14.52
CA MET A 221 5.05 -7.91 15.27
C MET A 221 4.89 -7.03 16.52
N ASN A 222 5.98 -6.60 17.17
CA ASN A 222 5.88 -5.60 18.23
C ASN A 222 5.34 -4.27 17.70
N PHE A 223 5.79 -3.79 16.52
CA PHE A 223 5.23 -2.58 15.90
C PHE A 223 3.72 -2.74 15.61
N ILE A 224 3.32 -3.87 15.02
CA ILE A 224 1.91 -4.17 14.74
C ILE A 224 1.07 -4.19 16.02
N THR A 225 1.55 -4.90 17.03
CA THR A 225 0.81 -5.05 18.29
C THR A 225 0.71 -3.73 19.03
N ASN A 226 1.79 -2.96 19.12
CA ASN A 226 1.81 -1.64 19.77
C ASN A 226 0.89 -0.66 19.06
N ALA A 227 0.89 -0.63 17.73
CA ALA A 227 -0.01 0.18 16.93
C ALA A 227 -1.48 -0.22 17.18
N ALA A 228 -1.80 -1.52 17.17
CA ALA A 228 -3.13 -2.02 17.42
C ALA A 228 -3.63 -1.72 18.83
N LEU A 229 -2.76 -1.79 19.84
CA LEU A 229 -3.09 -1.38 21.22
C LEU A 229 -3.45 0.11 21.31
N LYS A 230 -2.91 0.95 20.43
CA LYS A 230 -3.26 2.37 20.26
C LYS A 230 -4.45 2.61 19.33
N GLY A 231 -5.22 1.57 19.01
CA GLY A 231 -6.44 1.66 18.21
C GLY A 231 -6.21 1.76 16.70
N LYS A 232 -5.02 1.38 16.19
CA LYS A 232 -4.73 1.36 14.76
C LYS A 232 -5.16 0.05 14.12
N TYR A 233 -5.58 0.11 12.87
CA TYR A 233 -5.98 -1.03 12.05
C TYR A 233 -4.77 -1.55 11.30
N CYS A 234 -4.40 -2.80 11.55
CA CYS A 234 -3.16 -3.38 11.04
C CYS A 234 -3.42 -4.63 10.19
N ALA A 235 -2.71 -4.76 9.06
CA ALA A 235 -2.72 -5.96 8.23
C ALA A 235 -1.33 -6.63 8.24
N VAL A 236 -1.30 -7.95 8.36
CA VAL A 236 -0.09 -8.78 8.36
C VAL A 236 -0.19 -9.81 7.25
N PHE A 237 0.70 -9.74 6.28
CA PHE A 237 0.88 -10.74 5.24
C PHE A 237 2.10 -11.60 5.60
N SER A 238 1.86 -12.86 5.93
CA SER A 238 2.91 -13.80 6.33
C SER A 238 3.07 -14.90 5.30
N LEU A 239 4.20 -14.89 4.61
CA LEU A 239 4.54 -15.90 3.60
C LEU A 239 5.42 -17.02 4.18
N GLU A 240 6.00 -16.82 5.37
CA GLU A 240 6.89 -17.77 6.03
C GLU A 240 6.20 -18.55 7.15
N MET A 241 5.32 -17.88 7.90
CA MET A 241 4.73 -18.47 9.11
C MET A 241 3.21 -18.54 9.03
N PRO A 242 2.58 -19.67 9.46
CA PRO A 242 1.14 -19.76 9.61
C PRO A 242 0.59 -18.72 10.61
N LYS A 243 -0.64 -18.27 10.39
CA LYS A 243 -1.33 -17.26 11.23
C LYS A 243 -1.43 -17.70 12.70
N GLU A 244 -1.57 -19.00 12.98
CA GLU A 244 -1.59 -19.54 14.32
C GLU A 244 -0.30 -19.26 15.07
N GLN A 245 0.87 -19.44 14.42
CA GLN A 245 2.17 -19.18 15.04
C GLN A 245 2.39 -17.68 15.32
N ILE A 246 1.94 -16.81 14.40
CA ILE A 246 2.00 -15.35 14.58
C ILE A 246 1.14 -14.94 15.78
N THR A 247 -0.09 -15.46 15.84
CA THR A 247 -1.03 -15.18 16.94
C THR A 247 -0.50 -15.70 18.28
N GLN A 248 0.11 -16.89 18.31
CA GLN A 248 0.75 -17.42 19.51
C GLN A 248 1.88 -16.50 20.00
N ARG A 249 2.74 -16.02 19.09
CA ARG A 249 3.82 -15.07 19.45
C ARG A 249 3.26 -13.76 20.00
N ALA A 250 2.25 -13.20 19.35
CA ALA A 250 1.60 -11.97 19.82
C ALA A 250 0.98 -12.15 21.22
N LEU A 251 0.30 -13.28 21.46
CA LEU A 251 -0.32 -13.58 22.74
C LEU A 251 0.72 -13.77 23.85
N CYS A 252 1.79 -14.56 23.60
CA CYS A 252 2.88 -14.75 24.56
C CYS A 252 3.61 -13.44 24.87
N SER A 253 3.83 -12.60 23.85
CA SER A 253 4.45 -11.28 24.01
C SER A 253 3.63 -10.36 24.93
N ILE A 254 2.31 -10.29 24.74
CA ILE A 254 1.43 -9.41 25.54
C ILE A 254 1.18 -9.96 26.95
N SER A 255 1.04 -11.28 27.08
CA SER A 255 0.79 -11.92 28.37
C SER A 255 2.04 -12.05 29.24
N GLY A 256 3.24 -11.94 28.64
CA GLY A 256 4.50 -12.20 29.34
C GLY A 256 4.75 -13.69 29.65
N VAL A 257 3.99 -14.60 29.02
CA VAL A 257 4.13 -16.05 29.24
C VAL A 257 5.15 -16.62 28.26
N SER A 258 6.06 -17.46 28.79
CA SER A 258 7.09 -18.09 27.96
C SER A 258 6.48 -18.92 26.82
N MET A 259 6.98 -18.70 25.61
CA MET A 259 6.60 -19.46 24.42
C MET A 259 6.92 -20.95 24.59
N GLU A 260 8.05 -21.29 25.20
CA GLU A 260 8.44 -22.68 25.49
C GLU A 260 7.42 -23.38 26.40
N LYS A 261 6.99 -22.71 27.46
CA LYS A 261 5.97 -23.25 28.37
C LYS A 261 4.65 -23.47 27.66
N ALA A 262 4.24 -22.49 26.81
CA ALA A 262 3.01 -22.60 26.06
C ALA A 262 3.03 -23.77 25.07
N LEU A 263 4.14 -23.98 24.36
CA LEU A 263 4.29 -25.05 23.38
C LEU A 263 4.47 -26.45 24.02
N THR A 264 5.11 -26.52 25.21
CA THR A 264 5.34 -27.79 25.90
C THR A 264 4.20 -28.20 26.84
N GLY A 265 3.17 -27.38 27.00
CA GLY A 265 2.04 -27.64 27.88
C GLY A 265 2.36 -27.49 29.36
N LYS A 266 3.51 -26.87 29.74
CA LYS A 266 3.94 -26.68 31.11
C LYS A 266 3.43 -25.38 31.72
N LEU A 267 2.17 -25.03 31.45
CA LEU A 267 1.51 -23.83 31.97
C LEU A 267 0.96 -24.09 33.36
N ASN A 268 1.23 -23.16 34.27
CA ASN A 268 0.64 -23.15 35.62
C ASN A 268 -0.61 -22.25 35.64
N GLN A 269 -1.31 -22.17 36.78
CA GLN A 269 -2.53 -21.39 36.92
C GLN A 269 -2.33 -19.89 36.72
N SER A 270 -1.19 -19.33 37.11
CA SER A 270 -0.85 -17.92 36.89
C SER A 270 -0.56 -17.65 35.42
N ASP A 271 0.11 -18.57 34.69
CA ASP A 271 0.35 -18.46 33.26
C ASP A 271 -0.99 -18.45 32.49
N TRP A 272 -1.94 -19.30 32.84
CA TRP A 272 -3.27 -19.31 32.24
C TRP A 272 -4.03 -17.99 32.48
N LYS A 273 -3.95 -17.46 33.72
CA LYS A 273 -4.57 -16.16 34.03
C LYS A 273 -3.95 -15.05 33.16
N ALA A 274 -2.64 -14.99 33.04
CA ALA A 274 -1.94 -14.03 32.22
C ALA A 274 -2.30 -14.15 30.72
N LEU A 275 -2.42 -15.39 30.20
CA LEU A 275 -2.88 -15.64 28.82
C LEU A 275 -4.31 -15.14 28.59
N TRP A 276 -5.22 -15.34 29.53
CA TRP A 276 -6.59 -14.83 29.43
C TRP A 276 -6.66 -13.30 29.47
N GLU A 277 -5.85 -12.66 30.30
CA GLU A 277 -5.72 -11.19 30.32
C GLU A 277 -5.12 -10.66 29.02
N GLY A 278 -4.08 -11.32 28.50
CA GLY A 278 -3.50 -11.02 27.18
C GLY A 278 -4.51 -11.17 26.04
N ASN A 279 -5.30 -12.25 26.07
CA ASN A 279 -6.36 -12.46 25.08
C ASN A 279 -7.43 -11.34 25.11
N LYS A 280 -7.86 -10.91 26.31
CA LYS A 280 -8.80 -9.77 26.43
C LYS A 280 -8.24 -8.48 25.82
N LYS A 281 -6.91 -8.26 25.98
CA LYS A 281 -6.24 -7.09 25.39
C LYS A 281 -6.20 -7.16 23.85
N LEU A 282 -6.11 -8.37 23.27
CA LEU A 282 -5.97 -8.56 21.81
C LEU A 282 -7.28 -8.70 21.06
N ILE A 283 -8.28 -9.35 21.66
CA ILE A 283 -9.51 -9.77 20.97
C ILE A 283 -10.31 -8.59 20.37
N GLU A 284 -10.21 -7.41 20.97
CA GLU A 284 -10.87 -6.19 20.49
C GLU A 284 -9.98 -5.38 19.53
N LYS A 285 -8.74 -5.82 19.28
CA LYS A 285 -7.80 -5.08 18.46
C LYS A 285 -7.91 -5.49 17.00
N GLN A 286 -7.73 -4.54 16.13
CA GLN A 286 -7.94 -4.69 14.70
C GLN A 286 -6.63 -5.13 14.02
N ILE A 287 -6.30 -6.43 14.16
CA ILE A 287 -5.17 -7.06 13.49
C ILE A 287 -5.71 -8.14 12.55
N PHE A 288 -5.48 -7.97 11.25
CA PHE A 288 -5.91 -8.88 10.21
C PHE A 288 -4.68 -9.63 9.67
N ILE A 289 -4.73 -10.96 9.62
CA ILE A 289 -3.60 -11.80 9.22
C ILE A 289 -3.98 -12.60 7.99
N ASP A 290 -3.13 -12.54 6.98
CA ASP A 290 -3.20 -13.35 5.76
C ASP A 290 -1.93 -14.21 5.67
N ASP A 291 -2.08 -15.53 5.68
CA ASP A 291 -1.02 -16.52 5.56
C ASP A 291 -1.09 -17.31 4.24
N SER A 292 -1.76 -16.75 3.24
CA SER A 292 -1.81 -17.36 1.91
C SER A 292 -0.42 -17.41 1.26
N SER A 293 -0.07 -18.58 0.71
CA SER A 293 1.28 -18.90 0.21
C SER A 293 1.67 -18.19 -1.10
N MET A 294 0.73 -17.52 -1.77
CA MET A 294 0.97 -16.83 -3.03
C MET A 294 0.37 -15.43 -2.94
N ASN A 295 1.19 -14.46 -2.58
CA ASN A 295 0.82 -13.05 -2.60
C ASN A 295 1.73 -12.29 -3.57
N THR A 296 1.13 -11.78 -4.65
CA THR A 296 1.76 -10.77 -5.52
C THR A 296 1.52 -9.37 -4.94
N PRO A 297 2.32 -8.36 -5.30
CA PRO A 297 2.05 -6.98 -4.89
C PRO A 297 0.65 -6.48 -5.25
N VAL A 298 0.09 -6.95 -6.38
CA VAL A 298 -1.27 -6.61 -6.84
C VAL A 298 -2.33 -7.21 -5.94
N GLU A 299 -2.18 -8.48 -5.54
CA GLU A 299 -3.09 -9.15 -4.61
C GLU A 299 -3.05 -8.51 -3.22
N VAL A 300 -1.85 -8.17 -2.72
CA VAL A 300 -1.69 -7.43 -1.46
C VAL A 300 -2.44 -6.10 -1.53
N LEU A 301 -2.26 -5.32 -2.62
CA LEU A 301 -2.94 -4.05 -2.82
C LEU A 301 -4.47 -4.23 -2.85
N SER A 302 -4.97 -5.23 -3.58
CA SER A 302 -6.41 -5.53 -3.69
C SER A 302 -7.04 -5.85 -2.33
N LYS A 303 -6.38 -6.73 -1.53
CA LYS A 303 -6.80 -7.09 -0.18
C LYS A 303 -6.77 -5.88 0.77
N CYS A 304 -5.71 -5.06 0.69
CA CYS A 304 -5.57 -3.83 1.49
C CYS A 304 -6.64 -2.78 1.14
N ARG A 305 -6.98 -2.58 -0.15
CA ARG A 305 -8.06 -1.69 -0.58
C ARG A 305 -9.41 -2.12 0.00
N ARG A 306 -9.69 -3.41 -0.08
CA ARG A 306 -10.91 -3.99 0.48
C ARG A 306 -10.96 -3.78 2.00
N LEU A 307 -9.91 -4.14 2.72
CA LEU A 307 -9.81 -3.98 4.17
C LEU A 307 -9.97 -2.51 4.59
N LYS A 308 -9.30 -1.60 3.89
CA LYS A 308 -9.36 -0.17 4.17
C LYS A 308 -10.78 0.39 4.01
N ARG A 309 -11.53 -0.11 3.00
CA ARG A 309 -12.91 0.31 2.76
C ARG A 309 -13.89 -0.26 3.80
N GLU A 310 -13.69 -1.51 4.24
CA GLU A 310 -14.63 -2.21 5.12
C GLU A 310 -14.40 -1.86 6.59
N HIS A 311 -13.15 -1.72 7.02
CA HIS A 311 -12.79 -1.54 8.43
C HIS A 311 -11.89 -0.34 8.69
N GLY A 312 -11.12 0.10 7.70
CA GLY A 312 -10.00 1.01 7.86
C GLY A 312 -8.67 0.28 7.80
N LEU A 313 -7.57 1.03 7.56
CA LEU A 313 -6.21 0.47 7.51
C LEU A 313 -5.21 1.58 7.82
N ASP A 314 -4.34 1.35 8.80
CA ASP A 314 -3.32 2.30 9.24
C ASP A 314 -1.89 1.79 9.04
N LEU A 315 -1.67 0.46 9.05
CA LEU A 315 -0.34 -0.14 8.95
C LEU A 315 -0.41 -1.50 8.27
N VAL A 316 0.55 -1.76 7.37
CA VAL A 316 0.71 -3.06 6.70
C VAL A 316 2.10 -3.62 7.00
N MET A 317 2.18 -4.92 7.25
CA MET A 317 3.42 -5.68 7.38
C MET A 317 3.43 -6.83 6.38
N ILE A 318 4.58 -7.05 5.70
CA ILE A 318 4.79 -8.14 4.76
C ILE A 318 6.05 -8.92 5.16
N ASP A 319 5.91 -10.20 5.51
CA ASP A 319 6.99 -11.10 5.92
C ASP A 319 7.08 -12.29 4.95
N TYR A 320 8.03 -12.39 4.05
CA TYR A 320 9.07 -11.46 3.64
C TYR A 320 9.19 -11.42 2.10
N LEU A 321 9.79 -10.38 1.58
CA LEU A 321 9.84 -10.03 0.16
C LEU A 321 10.35 -11.18 -0.75
N GLN A 322 11.38 -11.92 -0.32
CA GLN A 322 12.01 -12.95 -1.16
C GLN A 322 11.13 -14.18 -1.39
N LEU A 323 10.01 -14.34 -0.64
CA LEU A 323 9.01 -15.39 -0.87
C LEU A 323 7.85 -14.92 -1.75
N MET A 324 7.73 -13.62 -2.01
CA MET A 324 6.72 -13.12 -2.94
C MET A 324 7.01 -13.62 -4.36
N SER A 325 5.96 -13.90 -5.10
CA SER A 325 6.04 -14.25 -6.51
C SER A 325 5.95 -13.00 -7.36
N GLY A 326 6.90 -12.82 -8.27
CA GLY A 326 6.79 -11.82 -9.32
C GLY A 326 5.84 -12.26 -10.44
N ASP A 327 5.53 -11.35 -11.34
CA ASP A 327 4.72 -11.65 -12.53
C ASP A 327 5.50 -12.62 -13.44
N ARG A 328 5.06 -13.87 -13.57
CA ARG A 328 5.74 -15.00 -14.25
C ARG A 328 5.96 -14.82 -15.76
N LYS A 329 5.76 -13.63 -16.32
CA LYS A 329 5.86 -13.41 -17.78
C LYS A 329 7.28 -13.49 -18.34
N ASN A 330 8.32 -13.31 -17.52
CA ASN A 330 9.72 -13.42 -17.95
C ASN A 330 10.42 -14.56 -17.22
N LYS A 331 10.49 -15.73 -17.84
CA LYS A 331 11.26 -16.90 -17.33
C LYS A 331 12.78 -16.63 -17.22
N ASP A 332 13.28 -15.60 -17.89
CA ASP A 332 14.69 -15.20 -17.92
C ASP A 332 14.99 -13.91 -17.14
N ALA A 333 14.01 -13.34 -16.41
CA ALA A 333 14.25 -12.15 -15.61
C ALA A 333 15.21 -12.47 -14.46
N ASN A 334 16.27 -11.71 -14.35
CA ASN A 334 17.19 -11.79 -13.22
C ASN A 334 16.41 -11.50 -11.92
N ARG A 335 16.54 -12.33 -10.89
CA ARG A 335 15.87 -12.21 -9.58
C ARG A 335 15.95 -10.79 -9.01
N GLN A 336 17.05 -10.10 -9.27
CA GLN A 336 17.24 -8.71 -8.86
C GLN A 336 16.24 -7.74 -9.52
N GLN A 337 15.90 -7.94 -10.79
CA GLN A 337 14.90 -7.12 -11.49
C GLN A 337 13.49 -7.38 -10.96
N GLU A 338 13.17 -8.64 -10.68
CA GLU A 338 11.89 -9.05 -10.11
C GLU A 338 11.67 -8.40 -8.72
N ILE A 339 12.68 -8.46 -7.86
CA ILE A 339 12.65 -7.81 -6.53
C ILE A 339 12.49 -6.29 -6.67
N SER A 340 13.18 -5.67 -7.62
CA SER A 340 13.08 -4.23 -7.90
C SER A 340 11.68 -3.83 -8.32
N GLU A 341 11.06 -4.60 -9.22
CA GLU A 341 9.69 -4.34 -9.67
C GLU A 341 8.68 -4.51 -8.53
N MET A 342 8.82 -5.57 -7.73
CA MET A 342 7.96 -5.81 -6.56
C MET A 342 8.06 -4.66 -5.55
N THR A 343 9.26 -4.20 -5.24
CA THR A 343 9.47 -3.10 -4.27
C THR A 343 8.86 -1.79 -4.77
N ARG A 344 9.06 -1.48 -6.06
CA ARG A 344 8.43 -0.32 -6.69
C ARG A 344 6.91 -0.39 -6.64
N ASN A 345 6.32 -1.55 -6.93
CA ASN A 345 4.88 -1.75 -6.85
C ASN A 345 4.34 -1.61 -5.42
N LEU A 346 5.08 -2.09 -4.41
CA LEU A 346 4.73 -1.89 -3.01
C LEU A 346 4.84 -0.43 -2.57
N LYS A 347 5.82 0.34 -3.11
CA LYS A 347 5.90 1.78 -2.87
C LYS A 347 4.72 2.52 -3.49
N ILE A 348 4.30 2.14 -4.70
CA ILE A 348 3.10 2.68 -5.34
C ILE A 348 1.87 2.35 -4.48
N ALA A 349 1.75 1.11 -4.00
CA ALA A 349 0.67 0.69 -3.11
C ALA A 349 0.61 1.50 -1.81
N ALA A 350 1.75 1.74 -1.15
CA ALA A 350 1.82 2.58 0.05
C ALA A 350 1.31 4.00 -0.20
N ARG A 351 1.69 4.59 -1.34
CA ARG A 351 1.25 5.94 -1.75
C ARG A 351 -0.24 5.99 -2.05
N GLU A 352 -0.75 5.02 -2.80
CA GLU A 352 -2.16 4.94 -3.16
C GLU A 352 -3.05 4.70 -1.92
N LEU A 353 -2.66 3.74 -1.10
CA LEU A 353 -3.35 3.44 0.14
C LEU A 353 -3.20 4.54 1.21
N GLN A 354 -2.22 5.46 1.07
CA GLN A 354 -1.89 6.43 2.12
C GLN A 354 -1.65 5.74 3.47
N VAL A 355 -0.93 4.60 3.46
CA VAL A 355 -0.65 3.76 4.62
C VAL A 355 0.83 3.37 4.60
N PRO A 356 1.56 3.41 5.73
CA PRO A 356 2.91 2.85 5.81
C PRO A 356 2.90 1.34 5.61
N ILE A 357 3.90 0.85 4.86
CA ILE A 357 4.12 -0.58 4.62
C ILE A 357 5.49 -0.96 5.20
N ILE A 358 5.50 -1.90 6.14
CA ILE A 358 6.72 -2.52 6.67
C ILE A 358 7.01 -3.76 5.83
N LEU A 359 8.14 -3.75 5.15
CA LEU A 359 8.62 -4.86 4.34
C LEU A 359 9.79 -5.53 5.03
N LEU A 360 9.69 -6.83 5.28
CA LEU A 360 10.76 -7.59 5.89
C LEU A 360 11.70 -8.16 4.83
N SER A 361 13.01 -8.11 5.10
CA SER A 361 14.04 -8.64 4.21
C SER A 361 15.12 -9.37 4.97
N GLN A 362 15.78 -10.31 4.31
CA GLN A 362 16.92 -11.02 4.86
C GLN A 362 18.23 -10.40 4.38
N LEU A 363 19.20 -10.21 5.28
CA LEU A 363 20.53 -9.72 4.96
C LEU A 363 21.44 -10.80 4.34
N SER A 364 22.37 -10.38 3.50
CA SER A 364 23.41 -11.22 2.91
C SER A 364 24.26 -11.91 3.99
N ARG A 365 24.84 -13.09 3.63
CA ARG A 365 25.82 -13.78 4.46
C ARG A 365 27.17 -13.08 4.51
N ASP A 366 27.43 -12.13 3.62
CA ASP A 366 28.73 -11.44 3.54
C ASP A 366 29.00 -10.56 4.78
N ILE A 367 27.97 -10.18 5.52
CA ILE A 367 28.11 -9.52 6.83
C ILE A 367 28.92 -10.36 7.83
N GLU A 368 28.82 -11.70 7.76
CA GLU A 368 29.53 -12.62 8.66
C GLU A 368 31.03 -12.71 8.37
N LYS A 369 31.49 -12.16 7.22
CA LYS A 369 32.90 -12.10 6.84
C LYS A 369 33.61 -10.83 7.31
N ARG A 370 32.85 -9.81 7.75
CA ARG A 370 33.42 -8.56 8.26
C ARG A 370 33.74 -8.66 9.72
N VAL A 371 34.74 -7.89 10.16
CA VAL A 371 35.22 -7.90 11.53
C VAL A 371 34.18 -7.31 12.49
N ASP A 372 33.45 -6.30 12.07
CA ASP A 372 32.48 -5.58 12.89
C ASP A 372 31.07 -6.18 12.86
N HIS A 373 30.79 -7.13 11.96
CA HIS A 373 29.50 -7.79 11.74
C HIS A 373 28.29 -6.83 11.70
N ARG A 374 28.56 -5.52 11.53
CA ARG A 374 27.53 -4.48 11.59
C ARG A 374 26.85 -4.33 10.25
N PRO A 375 25.50 -4.38 10.18
CA PRO A 375 24.76 -4.23 8.93
C PRO A 375 24.98 -2.86 8.29
N ILE A 376 25.14 -2.85 6.97
CA ILE A 376 25.20 -1.65 6.12
C ILE A 376 24.28 -1.82 4.90
N LEU A 377 23.97 -0.72 4.21
CA LEU A 377 23.02 -0.74 3.08
C LEU A 377 23.40 -1.73 1.97
N SER A 378 24.71 -1.90 1.69
CA SER A 378 25.18 -2.88 0.69
C SER A 378 24.94 -4.35 1.06
N ASP A 379 24.56 -4.66 2.31
CA ASP A 379 24.20 -6.02 2.74
C ASP A 379 22.79 -6.43 2.33
N LEU A 380 22.01 -5.49 1.80
CA LEU A 380 20.75 -5.75 1.12
C LEU A 380 21.01 -6.38 -0.26
N ARG A 381 21.58 -7.59 -0.29
CA ARG A 381 22.00 -8.32 -1.49
C ARG A 381 20.82 -8.52 -2.42
N GLU A 382 21.05 -8.39 -3.74
CA GLU A 382 20.02 -8.48 -4.80
C GLU A 382 19.02 -7.30 -4.83
N SER A 383 19.25 -6.25 -4.06
CA SER A 383 18.21 -5.28 -3.71
C SER A 383 18.71 -3.82 -3.72
N GLY A 384 19.66 -3.43 -4.54
CA GLY A 384 20.04 -2.02 -4.69
C GLY A 384 18.81 -1.11 -4.97
N ALA A 385 17.80 -1.65 -5.62
CA ALA A 385 16.53 -0.95 -5.84
C ALA A 385 15.68 -0.83 -4.57
N ILE A 386 15.69 -1.83 -3.66
CA ILE A 386 14.94 -1.72 -2.39
C ILE A 386 15.48 -0.54 -1.58
N GLU A 387 16.81 -0.39 -1.56
CA GLU A 387 17.43 0.77 -0.91
C GLU A 387 16.94 2.09 -1.51
N GLN A 388 16.82 2.18 -2.84
CA GLN A 388 16.40 3.42 -3.50
C GLN A 388 14.92 3.75 -3.22
N ASP A 389 14.03 2.76 -3.27
CA ASP A 389 12.58 2.94 -3.16
C ASP A 389 12.11 3.13 -1.71
N ALA A 390 12.78 2.50 -0.73
CA ALA A 390 12.42 2.63 0.68
C ALA A 390 12.66 4.06 1.21
N ASP A 391 11.74 4.54 2.03
CA ASP A 391 11.87 5.82 2.73
C ASP A 391 12.66 5.68 4.02
N ILE A 392 12.49 4.55 4.71
CA ILE A 392 13.20 4.19 5.93
C ILE A 392 13.80 2.80 5.74
N VAL A 393 15.07 2.65 6.09
CA VAL A 393 15.75 1.35 6.15
C VAL A 393 16.28 1.14 7.56
N MET A 394 15.84 0.06 8.18
CA MET A 394 16.24 -0.32 9.54
C MET A 394 16.89 -1.70 9.52
N PHE A 395 17.97 -1.84 10.27
CA PHE A 395 18.63 -3.11 10.52
C PHE A 395 18.53 -3.50 11.99
N ILE A 396 18.45 -4.79 12.26
CA ILE A 396 18.64 -5.31 13.62
C ILE A 396 20.03 -5.93 13.70
N HIS A 397 20.84 -5.40 14.62
CA HIS A 397 22.15 -5.91 14.96
C HIS A 397 22.12 -6.54 16.34
N SER A 398 22.77 -7.71 16.49
CA SER A 398 22.86 -8.47 17.73
C SER A 398 24.35 -8.70 18.04
N PRO A 399 25.00 -7.83 18.82
CA PRO A 399 26.42 -7.97 19.19
C PRO A 399 26.74 -9.30 19.88
N ASP A 400 25.85 -9.77 20.76
CA ASP A 400 26.02 -11.04 21.52
C ASP A 400 26.22 -12.25 20.61
N ARG A 401 25.67 -12.25 19.40
CA ARG A 401 25.79 -13.36 18.44
C ARG A 401 27.22 -13.55 17.94
N TYR A 402 28.01 -12.48 17.93
CA TYR A 402 29.35 -12.45 17.35
C TYR A 402 30.45 -12.39 18.39
N GLY A 403 30.10 -12.39 19.70
CA GLY A 403 31.06 -12.33 20.80
C GLY A 403 31.60 -10.93 21.06
N ASP A 404 31.02 -9.90 20.50
CA ASP A 404 31.40 -8.50 20.69
C ASP A 404 30.85 -7.96 22.04
N VAL A 405 31.14 -8.68 23.11
CA VAL A 405 30.61 -8.44 24.49
C VAL A 405 31.44 -7.39 25.21
N GLU A 406 31.97 -6.38 24.59
CA GLU A 406 32.58 -5.24 25.30
C GLU A 406 31.57 -4.17 25.74
N ASN A 407 30.27 -4.43 25.64
CA ASN A 407 29.28 -3.47 26.09
C ASN A 407 28.84 -3.70 27.52
N ASP A 408 29.02 -2.70 28.36
CA ASP A 408 28.56 -2.56 29.77
C ASP A 408 27.01 -2.67 29.91
N ASP A 409 26.28 -2.87 28.81
CA ASP A 409 24.82 -2.78 28.70
C ASP A 409 24.06 -4.08 29.11
N GLY A 410 24.79 -5.15 29.39
CA GLY A 410 24.21 -6.45 29.79
C GLY A 410 23.76 -7.36 28.64
N PRO A 411 23.35 -8.60 28.93
CA PRO A 411 22.96 -9.59 27.93
C PRO A 411 21.66 -9.24 27.21
N ASN A 412 21.53 -9.71 25.96
CA ASN A 412 20.34 -9.52 25.09
C ASN A 412 20.04 -8.08 24.68
N ILE A 413 21.00 -7.18 24.71
CA ILE A 413 20.88 -5.85 24.12
C ILE A 413 21.11 -5.97 22.61
N ARG A 414 20.19 -5.42 21.84
CA ARG A 414 20.25 -5.34 20.37
C ARG A 414 20.12 -3.91 19.92
N GLU A 415 20.56 -3.64 18.69
CA GLU A 415 20.50 -2.33 18.12
C GLU A 415 19.53 -2.31 16.92
N ILE A 416 18.64 -1.33 16.88
CA ILE A 416 17.89 -0.94 15.71
C ILE A 416 18.69 0.18 15.04
N ILE A 417 19.31 -0.12 13.89
CA ILE A 417 20.11 0.83 13.12
C ILE A 417 19.21 1.42 12.06
N VAL A 418 18.86 2.71 12.16
CA VAL A 418 18.19 3.47 11.13
C VAL A 418 19.26 3.93 10.13
N ALA A 419 19.49 3.12 9.09
CA ALA A 419 20.56 3.35 8.11
C ALA A 419 20.14 4.29 6.97
N LYS A 420 18.85 4.44 6.72
CA LYS A 420 18.29 5.41 5.78
C LYS A 420 17.01 5.99 6.36
N HIS A 421 16.85 7.31 6.24
CA HIS A 421 15.61 8.00 6.57
C HIS A 421 15.48 9.25 5.67
N ARG A 422 14.54 9.25 4.73
CA ARG A 422 14.38 10.35 3.76
C ARG A 422 14.03 11.69 4.41
N ASN A 423 13.22 11.63 5.47
CA ASN A 423 12.62 12.81 6.10
C ASN A 423 13.11 13.05 7.53
N GLY A 424 14.17 12.38 7.96
CA GLY A 424 14.66 12.48 9.34
C GLY A 424 16.12 12.09 9.52
N ALA A 425 16.52 11.97 10.77
CA ALA A 425 17.90 11.64 11.16
C ALA A 425 18.18 10.13 11.09
N LEU A 426 19.45 9.78 10.92
CA LEU A 426 19.94 8.42 11.12
C LEU A 426 20.22 8.22 12.61
N ALA A 427 20.06 6.99 13.10
CA ALA A 427 20.26 6.69 14.50
C ALA A 427 20.56 5.21 14.76
N ASN A 428 21.16 4.95 15.92
CA ASN A 428 21.33 3.63 16.47
C ASN A 428 20.59 3.59 17.82
N ILE A 429 19.55 2.77 17.89
CA ILE A 429 18.66 2.69 19.04
C ILE A 429 18.88 1.36 19.73
N LYS A 430 19.25 1.39 21.00
CA LYS A 430 19.42 0.18 21.80
C LYS A 430 18.06 -0.29 22.31
N VAL A 431 17.79 -1.59 22.18
CA VAL A 431 16.56 -2.24 22.64
C VAL A 431 16.90 -3.55 23.36
N LYS A 432 16.10 -3.92 24.32
CA LYS A 432 16.26 -5.20 25.05
C LYS A 432 15.44 -6.28 24.35
N TRP A 433 16.08 -7.39 24.04
CA TRP A 433 15.43 -8.60 23.57
C TRP A 433 15.10 -9.53 24.75
N ILE A 434 13.90 -10.07 24.79
CA ILE A 434 13.43 -11.04 25.79
C ILE A 434 13.07 -12.32 25.02
N PRO A 435 14.01 -13.29 24.96
CA PRO A 435 13.85 -14.49 24.15
C PRO A 435 12.69 -15.38 24.61
N GLU A 436 12.40 -15.45 25.90
CA GLU A 436 11.36 -16.29 26.47
C GLU A 436 9.96 -15.97 25.92
N ILE A 437 9.69 -14.69 25.69
CA ILE A 437 8.41 -14.18 25.15
C ILE A 437 8.54 -13.62 23.74
N THR A 438 9.70 -13.82 23.10
CA THR A 438 10.01 -13.37 21.74
C THR A 438 9.70 -11.89 21.47
N THR A 439 10.05 -11.01 22.41
CA THR A 439 9.64 -9.59 22.43
C THR A 439 10.84 -8.67 22.58
N TYR A 440 10.75 -7.49 21.93
CA TYR A 440 11.64 -6.36 22.16
C TYR A 440 10.97 -5.34 23.07
N THR A 441 11.77 -4.67 23.92
CA THR A 441 11.31 -3.58 24.79
C THR A 441 12.34 -2.45 24.80
N ASP A 442 11.90 -1.24 25.13
CA ASP A 442 12.81 -0.13 25.42
C ASP A 442 13.71 -0.46 26.61
N ILE A 443 14.95 0.04 26.60
CA ILE A 443 15.85 -0.07 27.75
C ILE A 443 15.31 0.82 28.86
N GLY A 444 15.03 0.25 30.04
CA GLY A 444 14.46 0.97 31.19
C GLY A 444 12.93 0.87 31.33
N ALA A 445 12.22 0.31 30.34
CA ALA A 445 10.75 0.20 30.38
C ALA A 445 10.19 -0.70 31.50
N ASN A 446 11.05 -1.41 32.26
CA ASN A 446 10.61 -2.25 33.38
C ASN A 446 10.25 -1.45 34.65
N SER A 447 10.62 -0.17 34.76
CA SER A 447 10.22 0.70 35.90
C SER A 447 8.86 1.36 35.69
N ASP A 448 8.43 1.55 34.43
CA ASP A 448 7.21 2.30 34.13
C ASP A 448 5.96 1.43 33.95
N ARG A 449 6.12 0.11 33.78
CA ARG A 449 4.95 -0.79 33.73
C ARG A 449 4.24 -0.92 35.07
N GLN A 450 4.95 -0.71 36.19
CA GLN A 450 4.33 -0.64 37.53
C GLN A 450 3.70 0.73 37.82
N SER A 451 4.21 1.82 37.25
CA SER A 451 3.69 3.17 37.50
C SER A 451 2.43 3.54 36.74
N LEU A 452 2.07 2.81 35.67
CA LEU A 452 0.82 3.02 34.93
C LEU A 452 -0.39 2.29 35.55
N GLU A 453 -0.16 1.28 36.38
CA GLU A 453 -1.21 0.64 37.18
C GLU A 453 -1.57 1.48 38.41
N ASP A 454 -0.64 2.31 38.93
CA ASP A 454 -0.85 3.21 40.07
C ASP A 454 -1.59 4.51 39.72
N LEU A 455 -1.77 4.82 38.43
CA LEU A 455 -2.49 6.03 37.97
C LEU A 455 -3.96 5.79 37.59
N ALA A 456 -4.44 4.56 37.63
CA ALA A 456 -5.86 4.29 37.48
C ALA A 456 -6.60 4.55 38.80
N PRO A 457 -7.63 5.39 38.86
CA PRO A 457 -8.46 5.51 40.05
C PRO A 457 -9.04 4.12 40.40
N PRO A 458 -9.12 3.78 41.69
CA PRO A 458 -9.68 2.50 42.09
C PRO A 458 -11.09 2.33 41.50
N PRO A 459 -11.45 1.13 41.06
CA PRO A 459 -12.78 0.87 40.55
C PRO A 459 -13.80 1.22 41.62
N PRO A 460 -14.96 1.81 41.29
CA PRO A 460 -16.00 2.09 42.26
C PRO A 460 -16.38 0.79 42.99
N PRO A 461 -16.66 0.87 44.30
CA PRO A 461 -17.05 -0.33 45.07
C PRO A 461 -18.32 -0.94 44.42
N PRO A 462 -18.40 -2.27 44.39
CA PRO A 462 -19.57 -2.94 43.89
C PRO A 462 -20.83 -2.43 44.63
N PRO A 463 -21.99 -2.26 43.96
CA PRO A 463 -23.21 -1.84 44.61
C PRO A 463 -23.50 -2.81 45.76
N ALA A 464 -23.77 -2.27 46.97
CA ALA A 464 -24.16 -3.04 48.12
C ALA A 464 -25.40 -3.88 47.77
N TYR A 465 -25.28 -5.18 47.81
CA TYR A 465 -26.40 -6.09 47.77
C TYR A 465 -27.16 -5.89 49.05
N ASN A 466 -28.35 -5.29 48.96
CA ASN A 466 -29.34 -5.35 50.06
C ASN A 466 -29.93 -6.75 50.06
N ASP A 467 -29.51 -7.56 51.00
CA ASP A 467 -30.20 -8.78 51.42
C ASP A 467 -31.49 -8.42 52.15
N GLU A 468 -32.50 -7.97 51.42
CA GLU A 468 -33.89 -8.10 51.89
C GLU A 468 -34.55 -9.24 51.12
N VAL A 469 -34.40 -10.42 51.71
CA VAL A 469 -35.18 -11.60 51.34
C VAL A 469 -36.60 -11.34 51.70
N VAL A 470 -37.42 -11.09 50.73
CA VAL A 470 -38.88 -11.24 50.90
C VAL A 470 -39.20 -12.72 50.76
N MET A 471 -39.33 -13.39 51.89
CA MET A 471 -40.10 -14.64 52.00
C MET A 471 -41.55 -14.33 51.72
N THR A 472 -42.08 -14.77 50.61
CA THR A 472 -43.54 -14.96 50.44
C THR A 472 -43.80 -16.36 49.94
N GLN A 473 -44.24 -17.15 50.89
CA GLN A 473 -45.27 -18.20 50.87
C GLN A 473 -45.50 -18.90 49.49
N MET A 474 -45.01 -20.14 49.47
CA MET A 474 -45.65 -21.21 48.69
C MET A 474 -46.68 -21.84 49.60
N ASP A 475 -47.93 -21.69 49.33
CA ASP A 475 -49.04 -22.57 49.77
C ASP A 475 -49.68 -23.18 48.52
N ASP A 476 -49.63 -24.47 48.49
CA ASP A 476 -50.56 -25.50 48.04
C ASP A 476 -51.55 -25.15 46.91
N GLU A 477 -51.50 -25.91 45.84
CA GLU A 477 -52.58 -26.87 45.54
C GLU A 477 -52.18 -27.77 44.36
N ILE A 478 -52.07 -29.05 44.73
CA ILE A 478 -52.17 -30.17 43.78
C ILE A 478 -53.65 -30.50 43.73
N ASP A 479 -54.23 -30.53 42.51
CA ASP A 479 -55.31 -31.48 42.18
C ASP A 479 -55.55 -31.63 40.69
N PHE A 480 -55.46 -32.92 40.27
CA PHE A 480 -55.89 -33.62 39.04
C PHE A 480 -55.38 -33.24 37.69
#